data_318d42a8816be0e2bf5a2a4f975f4e79
#
_entry.id   318d42a8816be0e2bf5a2a4f975f4e79
#
_cell.length_a   1.000
_cell.length_b   1.000
_cell.length_c   1.000
_cell.angle_alpha   90.00
_cell.angle_beta   90.00
_cell.angle_gamma   90.00
#
_symmetry.space_group_name_H-M   'P 1'
#
loop_
_entity.id
_entity.type
_entity.pdbx_description
1 polymer ?
#
loop_
_entity_poly.entity_id
_entity_poly.type
_entity_poly.pdbx_seq_one_letter_code
_entity_poly.pdbx_strand_id
1 'polypeptide(L)' 'MPDTPSRLKRPVYPIPDFVLAALEERQLIAAYRQRPPYQQNDYLGWITRAKLPATQQKRLMQMLDELERGGVYMNMKWR' A
#
# COMPACT_ATOMS: atom_id res chain seq x y z
N MET A 1 -27.57 1.94 -8.75
CA MET A 1 -26.98 1.62 -8.72
C MET A 1 -26.13 1.49 -8.77
N PRO A 2 -25.97 1.65 -8.62
CA PRO A 2 -25.12 1.65 -8.64
C PRO A 2 -24.17 1.29 -8.85
N ASP A 3 -23.99 1.48 -8.85
CA ASP A 3 -23.23 1.15 -8.95
C ASP A 3 -22.35 0.85 -9.11
N THR A 4 -22.79 1.25 -9.27
CA THR A 4 -21.70 1.22 -9.41
C THR A 4 -20.60 0.30 -9.20
N PRO A 5 -20.67 -0.56 -8.82
CA PRO A 5 -19.60 -1.54 -8.62
C PRO A 5 -18.90 -1.84 -9.89
N SER A 6 -19.58 -1.82 -10.93
CA SER A 6 -18.97 -2.10 -12.21
C SER A 6 -17.88 -1.12 -12.52
N ARG A 7 -17.90 0.02 -11.89
CA ARG A 7 -16.84 0.95 -12.17
C ARG A 7 -15.59 0.60 -11.45
N LEU A 8 -15.63 -0.37 -10.60
CA LEU A 8 -14.44 -0.87 -9.95
C LEU A 8 -13.80 -1.90 -10.83
N LYS A 9 -13.31 -1.44 -11.94
CA LYS A 9 -12.65 -2.34 -12.86
C LYS A 9 -11.31 -2.75 -12.37
N ARG A 10 -10.70 -1.94 -11.53
CA ARG A 10 -9.42 -2.29 -10.98
C ARG A 10 -9.56 -3.29 -9.90
N PRO A 11 -8.62 -4.23 -9.82
CA PRO A 11 -8.61 -5.14 -8.68
C PRO A 11 -8.41 -4.34 -7.41
N VAL A 12 -9.09 -4.77 -6.37
CA VAL A 12 -8.90 -4.20 -5.05
C VAL A 12 -8.18 -5.25 -4.22
N TYR A 13 -7.01 -4.92 -3.73
CA TYR A 13 -6.21 -5.87 -2.96
C TYR A 13 -6.54 -5.73 -1.49
N PRO A 14 -6.94 -6.82 -0.83
CA PRO A 14 -7.09 -6.78 0.62
C PRO A 14 -5.72 -6.61 1.26
N ILE A 15 -5.68 -5.99 2.42
CA ILE A 15 -4.42 -5.82 3.13
C ILE A 15 -4.03 -7.15 3.77
N PRO A 16 -2.91 -7.74 3.35
CA PRO A 16 -2.47 -8.99 3.98
C PRO A 16 -2.16 -8.79 5.45
N ASP A 17 -2.30 -9.85 6.23
CA ASP A 17 -2.09 -9.76 7.67
C ASP A 17 -0.71 -9.20 8.02
N PHE A 18 0.32 -9.63 7.31
CA PHE A 18 1.66 -9.19 7.66
C PHE A 18 1.88 -7.71 7.36
N VAL A 19 1.19 -7.19 6.34
CA VAL A 19 1.26 -5.77 6.03
C VAL A 19 0.49 -4.97 7.07
N LEU A 20 -0.70 -5.44 7.42
CA LEU A 20 -1.51 -4.78 8.42
C LEU A 20 -0.78 -4.71 9.76
N ALA A 21 -0.17 -5.82 10.17
CA ALA A 21 0.57 -5.85 11.41
C ALA A 21 1.70 -4.83 11.42
N ALA A 22 2.42 -4.71 10.30
CA ALA A 22 3.51 -3.75 10.21
C ALA A 22 3.01 -2.30 10.27
N LEU A 23 1.88 -2.04 9.62
CA LEU A 23 1.29 -0.70 9.67
C LEU A 23 0.86 -0.35 11.09
N GLU A 24 0.26 -1.30 11.78
CA GLU A 24 -0.19 -1.08 13.15
C GLU A 24 1.00 -0.87 14.08
N GLU A 25 2.03 -1.68 13.92
CA GLU A 25 3.20 -1.59 14.77
C GLU A 25 3.88 -0.23 14.67
N ARG A 26 3.95 0.32 13.47
CA ARG A 26 4.56 1.63 13.27
C ARG A 26 3.56 2.78 13.31
N GLN A 27 2.30 2.47 13.61
CA GLN A 27 1.23 3.46 13.73
C GLN A 27 1.05 4.25 12.45
N LEU A 28 1.04 3.54 11.33
CA LEU A 28 0.94 4.15 10.01
C LEU A 28 -0.38 3.85 9.31
N ILE A 29 -1.35 3.27 10.03
CA ILE A 29 -2.63 2.93 9.42
C ILE A 29 -3.29 4.19 8.84
N ALA A 30 -3.32 5.28 9.61
CA ALA A 30 -3.97 6.50 9.15
C ALA A 30 -3.23 7.07 7.93
N ALA A 31 -1.90 7.06 7.97
CA ALA A 31 -1.11 7.55 6.84
C ALA A 31 -1.38 6.74 5.59
N TYR A 32 -1.51 5.41 5.75
CA TYR A 32 -1.82 4.55 4.63
C TYR A 32 -3.19 4.88 4.05
N ARG A 33 -4.19 5.04 4.92
CA ARG A 33 -5.55 5.29 4.46
C ARG A 33 -5.73 6.67 3.85
N GLN A 34 -4.85 7.59 4.17
CA GLN A 34 -4.88 8.92 3.57
C GLN A 34 -4.31 8.95 2.17
N ARG A 35 -3.59 7.91 1.77
CA ARG A 35 -3.10 7.84 0.40
C ARG A 35 -4.26 7.58 -0.55
N PRO A 36 -4.17 8.10 -1.79
CA PRO A 36 -5.23 7.81 -2.77
C PRO A 36 -5.38 6.31 -2.97
N PRO A 37 -6.59 5.84 -3.30
CA PRO A 37 -6.79 4.40 -3.48
C PRO A 37 -5.85 3.76 -4.48
N TYR A 38 -5.48 4.46 -5.55
CA TYR A 38 -4.57 3.86 -6.53
C TYR A 38 -3.19 3.60 -5.93
N GLN A 39 -2.74 4.46 -5.02
CA GLN A 39 -1.45 4.25 -4.36
C GLN A 39 -1.52 3.08 -3.40
N GLN A 40 -2.60 2.97 -2.65
CA GLN A 40 -2.78 1.84 -1.75
C GLN A 40 -2.74 0.53 -2.53
N ASN A 41 -3.47 0.48 -3.62
CA ASN A 41 -3.50 -0.71 -4.46
C ASN A 41 -2.14 -1.03 -5.06
N ASP A 42 -1.44 -0.01 -5.52
CA ASP A 42 -0.12 -0.20 -6.13
C ASP A 42 0.87 -0.76 -5.12
N TYR A 43 0.88 -0.23 -3.91
CA TYR A 43 1.76 -0.74 -2.86
C TYR A 43 1.48 -2.21 -2.58
N LEU A 44 0.21 -2.55 -2.37
CA LEU A 44 -0.13 -3.92 -2.02
C LEU A 44 0.19 -4.90 -3.15
N GLY A 45 -0.15 -4.51 -4.38
CA GLY A 45 0.16 -5.35 -5.52
C GLY A 45 1.67 -5.54 -5.68
N TRP A 46 2.41 -4.47 -5.51
CA TRP A 46 3.86 -4.50 -5.64
C TRP A 46 4.50 -5.40 -4.58
N ILE A 47 4.07 -5.27 -3.33
CA ILE A 47 4.58 -6.09 -2.24
C ILE A 47 4.23 -7.55 -2.46
N THR A 48 2.97 -7.83 -2.78
CA THR A 48 2.51 -9.22 -2.86
C THR A 48 2.99 -9.94 -4.10
N ARG A 49 3.37 -9.21 -5.16
CA ARG A 49 3.90 -9.86 -6.36
C ARG A 49 5.34 -10.32 -6.20
N ALA A 50 6.02 -9.87 -5.18
CA ALA A 50 7.38 -10.32 -4.94
C ALA A 50 7.36 -11.80 -4.58
N LYS A 51 8.21 -12.58 -5.23
CA LYS A 51 8.22 -14.02 -5.03
C LYS A 51 9.02 -14.45 -3.82
N LEU A 52 10.03 -13.68 -3.48
CA LEU A 52 10.89 -14.03 -2.36
C LEU A 52 10.50 -13.27 -1.12
N PRO A 53 10.49 -13.93 0.03
CA PRO A 53 10.15 -13.25 1.28
C PRO A 53 11.03 -12.04 1.56
N ALA A 54 12.32 -12.14 1.25
CA ALA A 54 13.23 -11.02 1.48
C ALA A 54 12.82 -9.82 0.63
N THR A 55 12.39 -10.05 -0.60
CA THR A 55 11.95 -8.97 -1.46
C THR A 55 10.65 -8.36 -0.95
N GLN A 56 9.73 -9.20 -0.47
CA GLN A 56 8.50 -8.70 0.12
C GLN A 56 8.79 -7.78 1.28
N GLN A 57 9.70 -8.20 2.16
CA GLN A 57 10.07 -7.39 3.31
C GLN A 57 10.69 -6.06 2.89
N LYS A 58 11.56 -6.11 1.91
CA LYS A 58 12.20 -4.90 1.42
C LYS A 58 11.18 -3.92 0.87
N ARG A 59 10.23 -4.40 0.10
CA ARG A 59 9.19 -3.55 -0.46
C ARG A 59 8.26 -3.01 0.62
N LEU A 60 7.94 -3.85 1.60
CA LEU A 60 7.13 -3.42 2.73
C LEU A 60 7.83 -2.29 3.48
N MET A 61 9.12 -2.45 3.75
CA MET A 61 9.86 -1.42 4.47
C MET A 61 9.90 -0.11 3.68
N GLN A 62 10.04 -0.20 2.37
CA GLN A 62 10.01 1.00 1.57
C GLN A 62 8.68 1.72 1.68
N MET A 63 7.57 0.98 1.62
CA MET A 63 6.25 1.59 1.78
C MET A 63 6.14 2.27 3.15
N LEU A 64 6.57 1.59 4.21
CA LEU A 64 6.47 2.16 5.54
C LEU A 64 7.28 3.45 5.66
N ASP A 65 8.49 3.45 5.10
CA ASP A 65 9.33 4.65 5.13
C ASP A 65 8.68 5.79 4.36
N GLU A 66 8.10 5.50 3.23
CA GLU A 66 7.46 6.52 2.42
C GLU A 66 6.21 7.08 3.10
N LEU A 67 5.47 6.22 3.78
CA LEU A 67 4.32 6.69 4.55
C LEU A 67 4.74 7.62 5.67
N GLU A 68 5.85 7.32 6.33
CA GLU A 68 6.35 8.19 7.38
C GLU A 68 6.78 9.55 6.85
N ARG A 69 7.39 9.56 5.69
CA ARG A 69 7.82 10.82 5.08
C ARG A 69 6.65 11.64 4.58
N GLY A 70 5.64 10.97 4.05
CA GLY A 70 4.40 11.63 3.64
C GLY A 70 4.40 12.23 2.26
N GLY A 71 5.54 12.63 1.72
CA GLY A 71 5.59 13.27 0.42
C GLY A 71 6.28 12.47 -0.67
N VAL A 72 6.43 11.17 -0.45
CA VAL A 72 7.15 10.29 -1.37
C VAL A 72 6.25 9.13 -1.74
N TYR A 73 6.27 8.75 -3.00
CA TYR A 73 5.52 7.61 -3.50
C TYR A 73 6.36 6.90 -4.53
N MET A 74 6.69 5.64 -4.27
CA MET A 74 7.51 4.81 -5.17
C MET A 74 8.79 5.52 -5.55
N ASN A 75 9.47 6.06 -4.54
CA ASN A 75 10.74 6.78 -4.68
C ASN A 75 10.64 8.07 -5.48
N MET A 76 9.42 8.55 -5.70
CA MET A 76 9.22 9.79 -6.44
C MET A 76 8.56 10.81 -5.53
N LYS A 77 8.92 12.08 -5.74
CA LYS A 77 8.26 13.14 -5.04
C LYS A 77 6.79 13.15 -5.45
N TRP A 78 5.90 13.18 -4.47
CA TRP A 78 4.48 13.08 -4.76
C TRP A 78 3.74 14.37 -4.45
N ARG A 79 4.16 15.12 -3.45
CA ARG A 79 3.46 16.34 -3.08
C ARG A 79 4.39 17.50 -2.95
#